data_343297f6f9d1dcced07e8f045cde4142
#
_entry.id   343297f6f9d1dcced07e8f045cde4142
#
_cell.length_a   1.000
_cell.length_b   1.000
_cell.length_c   1.000
_cell.angle_alpha   90.00
_cell.angle_beta   90.00
_cell.angle_gamma   90.00
#
_symmetry.space_group_name_H-M   'P 1'
#
loop_
_entity.id
_entity.type
_entity.pdbx_description
1 polymer ?
#
loop_
_entity_poly.entity_id
_entity_poly.type
_entity_poly.pdbx_seq_one_letter_code
_entity_poly.pdbx_strand_id
1 'polypeptide(L)'
;ARPSGRSPEDVLGGRLLETPHGPTLVVQRDYPLSHAHGNAPLEGALAVGGRPLSQLLRRSGGASWDWTRAAFFDTETTGLAGGAGTYIFLAGVGHVEGDSFRLTQFFLRDYGEETAWVWAVEEHLNRFHHLVTFNGKAFDWPLLVTRFTLQRRRAPRAGQDHLDLLHPSRRIWRERLQQCNLTSLERGVLKFERDGDVPGALIPQLYFQYLQSGNSSPLDPVLEHNRLDILAMAALAGRLGSILSDPLAADLHAADLYSLGRHCELEGETRDAIACYEAALSREDLPQGTQVKLWRNLSALYKRFRQDEEAVSLWRTLIDRRLTGSLWPYVELAKYYEHRARDLEAARQVVRLALEQAVTRRTLLRLPADDPVLEDLRRRLSRLERRLALAEARKARGA
;
A
#
# COMPACT_ATOMS: atom_id res chain seq x y z
N ALA A 1 -43.24 2.12 -25.22
CA ALA A 1 -43.70 3.03 -24.12
C ALA A 1 -42.91 2.63 -22.87
N ARG A 2 -42.09 3.53 -22.31
CA ARG A 2 -41.45 3.32 -20.99
C ARG A 2 -42.57 3.18 -19.94
N PRO A 3 -42.46 2.25 -18.97
CA PRO A 3 -43.43 2.15 -17.90
C PRO A 3 -43.45 3.44 -17.09
N SER A 4 -44.63 3.81 -16.56
CA SER A 4 -44.93 5.00 -15.76
C SER A 4 -44.29 4.91 -14.35
N GLY A 5 -42.93 4.84 -14.31
CA GLY A 5 -42.14 4.92 -13.09
C GLY A 5 -41.57 6.33 -12.89
N ARG A 6 -41.09 6.63 -11.67
CA ARG A 6 -40.30 7.83 -11.41
C ARG A 6 -39.15 7.95 -12.39
N SER A 7 -38.78 9.15 -12.82
CA SER A 7 -37.62 9.34 -13.70
C SER A 7 -36.31 8.94 -13.01
N PRO A 8 -35.26 8.56 -13.74
CA PRO A 8 -33.95 8.29 -13.14
C PRO A 8 -33.44 9.46 -12.28
N GLU A 9 -33.73 10.69 -12.69
CA GLU A 9 -33.40 11.93 -11.95
C GLU A 9 -34.03 11.94 -10.57
N ASP A 10 -35.32 11.60 -10.50
CA ASP A 10 -36.08 11.58 -9.24
C ASP A 10 -35.64 10.45 -8.31
N VAL A 11 -35.33 9.29 -8.87
CA VAL A 11 -34.92 8.09 -8.09
C VAL A 11 -33.50 8.25 -7.55
N LEU A 12 -32.58 8.74 -8.37
CA LEU A 12 -31.16 8.86 -8.02
C LEU A 12 -30.80 10.21 -7.38
N GLY A 13 -31.81 11.11 -7.23
CA GLY A 13 -31.60 12.43 -6.62
C GLY A 13 -30.70 13.33 -7.45
N GLY A 14 -30.78 13.21 -8.79
CA GLY A 14 -29.94 13.96 -9.72
C GLY A 14 -30.67 15.05 -10.48
N ARG A 15 -29.95 15.71 -11.38
CA ARG A 15 -30.48 16.68 -12.32
C ARG A 15 -29.92 16.48 -13.71
N LEU A 16 -30.64 16.90 -14.73
CA LEU A 16 -30.12 16.94 -16.09
C LEU A 16 -29.21 18.16 -16.25
N LEU A 17 -28.00 17.91 -16.75
CA LEU A 17 -27.07 18.92 -17.18
C LEU A 17 -27.18 19.05 -18.69
N GLU A 18 -27.60 20.22 -19.17
CA GLU A 18 -27.63 20.50 -20.61
C GLU A 18 -26.23 20.64 -21.16
N THR A 19 -25.95 19.97 -22.27
CA THR A 19 -24.69 20.05 -23.02
C THR A 19 -24.97 20.37 -24.48
N PRO A 20 -23.96 20.79 -25.28
CA PRO A 20 -24.14 20.99 -26.72
C PRO A 20 -24.54 19.72 -27.47
N HIS A 21 -24.49 18.57 -26.83
CA HIS A 21 -24.79 17.26 -27.42
C HIS A 21 -26.05 16.60 -26.83
N GLY A 22 -26.84 17.35 -26.06
CA GLY A 22 -28.01 16.90 -25.33
C GLY A 22 -27.79 16.79 -23.81
N PRO A 23 -28.81 16.36 -23.06
CA PRO A 23 -28.74 16.28 -21.61
C PRO A 23 -27.93 15.07 -21.13
N THR A 24 -27.28 15.20 -19.97
CA THR A 24 -26.70 14.07 -19.23
C THR A 24 -27.12 14.16 -17.76
N LEU A 25 -27.27 13.00 -17.09
CA LEU A 25 -27.68 12.96 -15.69
C LEU A 25 -26.47 13.15 -14.76
N VAL A 26 -26.59 14.10 -13.82
CA VAL A 26 -25.57 14.39 -12.83
C VAL A 26 -26.20 14.35 -11.43
N VAL A 27 -25.53 13.61 -10.52
CA VAL A 27 -25.83 13.61 -9.09
C VAL A 27 -24.70 14.30 -8.35
N GLN A 28 -25.03 15.23 -7.47
CA GLN A 28 -24.05 16.03 -6.76
C GLN A 28 -24.33 15.99 -5.26
N ARG A 29 -23.27 15.82 -4.47
CA ARG A 29 -23.33 15.84 -3.00
C ARG A 29 -22.13 16.59 -2.44
N ASP A 30 -22.37 17.37 -1.40
CA ASP A 30 -21.35 18.16 -0.70
C ASP A 30 -21.16 17.61 0.72
N TYR A 31 -19.91 17.52 1.14
CA TYR A 31 -19.50 17.08 2.46
C TYR A 31 -18.64 18.16 3.10
N PRO A 32 -18.78 18.47 4.40
CA PRO A 32 -17.79 19.30 5.07
C PRO A 32 -16.43 18.62 5.00
N LEU A 33 -15.35 19.37 4.90
CA LEU A 33 -13.99 18.79 4.86
C LEU A 33 -13.67 17.98 6.12
N SER A 34 -14.28 18.32 7.25
CA SER A 34 -14.19 17.55 8.50
C SER A 34 -14.98 16.24 8.49
N HIS A 35 -15.74 15.94 7.43
CA HIS A 35 -16.44 14.65 7.30
C HIS A 35 -15.44 13.51 7.40
N ALA A 36 -15.67 12.59 8.35
CA ALA A 36 -14.82 11.43 8.55
C ALA A 36 -15.36 10.24 7.75
N HIS A 37 -14.49 9.66 6.91
CA HIS A 37 -14.72 8.33 6.35
C HIS A 37 -13.97 7.32 7.20
N GLY A 38 -14.69 6.66 8.08
CA GLY A 38 -14.13 5.88 9.17
C GLY A 38 -13.39 6.76 10.18
N ASN A 39 -12.10 6.51 10.39
CA ASN A 39 -11.26 7.24 11.35
C ASN A 39 -10.42 8.37 10.72
N ALA A 40 -10.65 8.71 9.46
CA ALA A 40 -9.87 9.72 8.75
C ALA A 40 -10.76 10.80 8.12
N PRO A 41 -10.52 12.10 8.39
CA PRO A 41 -11.25 13.19 7.78
C PRO A 41 -10.81 13.40 6.33
N LEU A 42 -11.70 13.92 5.48
CA LEU A 42 -11.41 14.20 4.06
C LEU A 42 -10.34 15.29 3.90
N GLU A 43 -10.30 16.26 4.80
CA GLU A 43 -9.29 17.33 4.83
C GLU A 43 -7.85 16.79 5.06
N GLY A 44 -7.71 15.57 5.55
CA GLY A 44 -6.40 14.97 5.81
C GLY A 44 -5.49 14.96 4.57
N ALA A 45 -6.06 14.86 3.38
CA ALA A 45 -5.30 14.92 2.13
C ALA A 45 -4.63 16.30 1.92
N LEU A 46 -5.27 17.40 2.35
CA LEU A 46 -4.76 18.75 2.19
C LEU A 46 -3.46 19.01 2.96
N ALA A 47 -3.25 18.27 4.05
CA ALA A 47 -2.04 18.37 4.87
C ALA A 47 -0.83 17.61 4.26
N VAL A 48 -1.05 16.82 3.21
CA VAL A 48 0.00 16.00 2.60
C VAL A 48 0.86 16.84 1.65
N GLY A 49 2.06 17.17 2.08
CA GLY A 49 3.01 17.96 1.30
C GLY A 49 4.44 17.44 1.41
N GLY A 50 5.40 18.17 0.81
CA GLY A 50 6.82 17.90 0.98
C GLY A 50 7.27 16.47 0.67
N ARG A 51 8.04 15.89 1.58
CA ARG A 51 8.59 14.52 1.46
C ARG A 51 7.50 13.43 1.35
N PRO A 52 6.46 13.37 2.20
CA PRO A 52 5.39 12.37 2.06
C PRO A 52 4.76 12.37 0.69
N LEU A 53 4.47 13.52 0.14
CA LEU A 53 3.91 13.66 -1.20
C LEU A 53 4.87 13.14 -2.28
N SER A 54 6.17 13.49 -2.19
CA SER A 54 7.20 12.98 -3.11
C SER A 54 7.30 11.46 -3.07
N GLN A 55 7.19 10.86 -1.89
CA GLN A 55 7.18 9.41 -1.70
C GLN A 55 5.93 8.75 -2.29
N LEU A 56 4.76 9.37 -2.16
CA LEU A 56 3.51 8.90 -2.79
C LEU A 56 3.62 8.94 -4.32
N LEU A 57 4.11 10.04 -4.86
CA LEU A 57 4.27 10.25 -6.31
C LEU A 57 5.46 9.49 -6.92
N ARG A 58 6.41 9.01 -6.10
CA ARG A 58 7.69 8.44 -6.53
C ARG A 58 8.47 9.38 -7.45
N ARG A 59 8.50 10.67 -7.11
CA ARG A 59 9.23 11.71 -7.84
C ARG A 59 10.29 12.34 -6.94
N SER A 60 11.51 12.45 -7.45
CA SER A 60 12.59 13.20 -6.81
C SER A 60 12.41 14.69 -7.13
N GLY A 61 12.36 15.54 -6.10
CA GLY A 61 12.25 17.00 -6.23
C GLY A 61 10.81 17.48 -6.18
N GLY A 62 10.60 18.64 -5.54
CA GLY A 62 9.32 19.23 -5.18
C GLY A 62 8.33 19.34 -6.35
N ALA A 63 7.57 18.30 -6.57
CA ALA A 63 6.43 18.35 -7.46
C ALA A 63 5.47 19.40 -6.90
N SER A 64 5.12 20.40 -7.69
CA SER A 64 4.07 21.34 -7.34
C SER A 64 2.74 20.60 -7.43
N TRP A 65 2.31 20.00 -6.33
CA TRP A 65 1.03 19.33 -6.21
C TRP A 65 0.12 20.19 -5.33
N ASP A 66 -1.04 20.48 -5.85
CA ASP A 66 -2.07 21.24 -5.15
C ASP A 66 -3.32 20.37 -5.03
N TRP A 67 -3.64 19.94 -3.82
CA TRP A 67 -4.80 19.10 -3.54
C TRP A 67 -6.14 19.80 -3.87
N THR A 68 -6.19 21.13 -3.83
CA THR A 68 -7.40 21.88 -4.26
C THR A 68 -7.62 21.80 -5.77
N ARG A 69 -6.59 21.39 -6.51
CA ARG A 69 -6.63 21.17 -7.96
C ARG A 69 -6.56 19.69 -8.34
N ALA A 70 -6.80 18.80 -7.38
CA ALA A 70 -6.81 17.35 -7.58
C ALA A 70 -8.27 16.84 -7.68
N ALA A 71 -8.52 15.95 -8.63
CA ALA A 71 -9.75 15.19 -8.77
C ALA A 71 -9.54 13.75 -8.30
N PHE A 72 -10.33 13.29 -7.35
CA PHE A 72 -10.46 11.88 -6.98
C PHE A 72 -11.45 11.24 -7.96
N PHE A 73 -11.02 10.20 -8.67
CA PHE A 73 -11.76 9.68 -9.81
C PHE A 73 -11.90 8.16 -9.73
N ASP A 74 -13.13 7.69 -9.95
CA ASP A 74 -13.48 6.28 -10.00
C ASP A 74 -14.61 6.04 -10.99
N THR A 75 -14.70 4.83 -11.58
CA THR A 75 -15.69 4.52 -12.62
C THR A 75 -16.35 3.16 -12.46
N GLU A 76 -17.66 3.10 -12.85
CA GLU A 76 -18.38 1.85 -13.04
C GLU A 76 -18.59 1.59 -14.51
N THR A 77 -18.39 0.33 -14.90
CA THR A 77 -18.31 -0.06 -16.31
C THR A 77 -19.21 -1.24 -16.65
N THR A 78 -19.51 -1.40 -17.93
CA THR A 78 -20.32 -2.52 -18.43
C THR A 78 -19.58 -3.86 -18.49
N GLY A 79 -18.29 -3.89 -18.12
CA GLY A 79 -17.47 -5.10 -18.07
C GLY A 79 -16.03 -4.84 -17.68
N LEU A 80 -15.35 -5.88 -17.22
CA LEU A 80 -13.98 -5.81 -16.70
C LEU A 80 -12.89 -6.01 -17.78
N ALA A 81 -13.27 -6.43 -18.99
CA ALA A 81 -12.30 -6.79 -20.03
C ALA A 81 -11.63 -5.59 -20.70
N GLY A 82 -12.15 -4.38 -20.52
CA GLY A 82 -11.66 -3.17 -21.20
C GLY A 82 -11.96 -3.20 -22.72
N GLY A 83 -11.35 -2.22 -23.44
CA GLY A 83 -11.49 -2.11 -24.91
C GLY A 83 -12.72 -1.32 -25.37
N ALA A 84 -12.86 -1.16 -26.69
CA ALA A 84 -13.85 -0.27 -27.31
C ALA A 84 -15.32 -0.66 -27.05
N GLY A 85 -15.58 -1.92 -26.72
CA GLY A 85 -16.94 -2.42 -26.41
C GLY A 85 -17.38 -2.20 -24.96
N THR A 86 -16.45 -1.79 -24.06
CA THR A 86 -16.77 -1.50 -22.66
C THR A 86 -17.14 -0.02 -22.51
N TYR A 87 -18.32 0.24 -21.97
CA TYR A 87 -18.79 1.59 -21.65
C TYR A 87 -18.52 1.92 -20.18
N ILE A 88 -18.20 3.18 -19.94
CA ILE A 88 -18.27 3.76 -18.58
C ILE A 88 -19.69 4.33 -18.44
N PHE A 89 -20.48 3.79 -17.55
CA PHE A 89 -21.85 4.28 -17.36
C PHE A 89 -21.99 5.17 -16.11
N LEU A 90 -21.01 5.12 -15.19
CA LEU A 90 -20.95 6.02 -14.05
C LEU A 90 -19.50 6.47 -13.86
N ALA A 91 -19.28 7.78 -13.76
CA ALA A 91 -18.00 8.36 -13.38
C ALA A 91 -18.20 9.24 -12.15
N GLY A 92 -17.53 8.92 -11.06
CA GLY A 92 -17.46 9.71 -9.84
C GLY A 92 -16.24 10.62 -9.85
N VAL A 93 -16.44 11.90 -9.52
CA VAL A 93 -15.38 12.90 -9.39
C VAL A 93 -15.53 13.63 -8.07
N GLY A 94 -14.61 13.39 -7.13
CA GLY A 94 -14.53 14.11 -5.86
C GLY A 94 -13.45 15.18 -5.91
N HIS A 95 -13.69 16.35 -5.35
CA HIS A 95 -12.68 17.41 -5.26
C HIS A 95 -12.97 18.37 -4.11
N VAL A 96 -11.95 19.10 -3.70
CA VAL A 96 -12.10 20.17 -2.71
C VAL A 96 -12.63 21.43 -3.40
N GLU A 97 -13.69 22.03 -2.86
CA GLU A 97 -14.27 23.29 -3.31
C GLU A 97 -14.58 24.18 -2.11
N GLY A 98 -13.75 25.20 -1.87
CA GLY A 98 -13.82 26.01 -0.64
C GLY A 98 -13.63 25.14 0.62
N ASP A 99 -14.59 25.21 1.53
CA ASP A 99 -14.59 24.46 2.79
C ASP A 99 -15.33 23.11 2.69
N SER A 100 -15.61 22.66 1.48
CA SER A 100 -16.37 21.44 1.21
C SER A 100 -15.60 20.49 0.30
N PHE A 101 -15.88 19.21 0.45
CA PHE A 101 -15.55 18.18 -0.53
C PHE A 101 -16.77 17.88 -1.37
N ARG A 102 -16.72 18.23 -2.65
CA ARG A 102 -17.80 18.02 -3.60
C ARG A 102 -17.60 16.74 -4.37
N LEU A 103 -18.61 15.90 -4.36
CA LEU A 103 -18.72 14.71 -5.19
C LEU A 103 -19.71 14.96 -6.32
N THR A 104 -19.30 14.75 -7.55
CA THR A 104 -20.14 14.81 -8.75
C THR A 104 -20.10 13.47 -9.46
N GLN A 105 -21.25 12.85 -9.66
CA GLN A 105 -21.39 11.57 -10.37
C GLN A 105 -22.11 11.81 -11.69
N PHE A 106 -21.47 11.39 -12.80
CA PHE A 106 -22.00 11.50 -14.16
C PHE A 106 -22.54 10.13 -14.55
N PHE A 107 -23.85 10.03 -14.76
CA PHE A 107 -24.52 8.78 -15.08
C PHE A 107 -24.99 8.74 -16.53
N LEU A 108 -24.60 7.69 -17.26
CA LEU A 108 -25.02 7.43 -18.65
C LEU A 108 -26.33 6.65 -18.65
N ARG A 109 -27.44 7.32 -18.98
CA ARG A 109 -28.79 6.73 -18.96
C ARG A 109 -29.05 5.80 -20.15
N ASP A 110 -28.39 6.06 -21.26
CA ASP A 110 -28.51 5.30 -22.50
C ASP A 110 -27.25 5.50 -23.35
N TYR A 111 -26.86 4.50 -24.11
CA TYR A 111 -25.65 4.57 -24.96
C TYR A 111 -25.71 5.71 -25.99
N GLY A 112 -26.93 6.11 -26.41
CA GLY A 112 -27.12 7.25 -27.31
C GLY A 112 -26.75 8.61 -26.70
N GLU A 113 -26.65 8.71 -25.38
CA GLU A 113 -26.25 9.92 -24.65
C GLU A 113 -24.74 10.01 -24.42
N GLU A 114 -23.94 9.04 -24.88
CA GLU A 114 -22.51 8.97 -24.57
C GLU A 114 -21.76 10.25 -24.98
N THR A 115 -22.10 10.86 -26.11
CA THR A 115 -21.43 12.08 -26.56
C THR A 115 -21.63 13.24 -25.58
N ALA A 116 -22.84 13.40 -25.04
CA ALA A 116 -23.17 14.38 -24.01
C ALA A 116 -22.44 14.07 -22.69
N TRP A 117 -22.43 12.80 -22.28
CA TRP A 117 -21.77 12.32 -21.09
C TRP A 117 -20.26 12.55 -21.17
N VAL A 118 -19.59 12.16 -22.25
CA VAL A 118 -18.15 12.36 -22.49
C VAL A 118 -17.80 13.85 -22.43
N TRP A 119 -18.63 14.71 -23.07
CA TRP A 119 -18.43 16.15 -23.04
C TRP A 119 -18.48 16.69 -21.60
N ALA A 120 -19.49 16.31 -20.81
CA ALA A 120 -19.65 16.78 -19.45
C ALA A 120 -18.50 16.33 -18.53
N VAL A 121 -18.04 15.08 -18.66
CA VAL A 121 -16.89 14.57 -17.90
C VAL A 121 -15.60 15.30 -18.28
N GLU A 122 -15.39 15.56 -19.60
CA GLU A 122 -14.21 16.31 -20.07
C GLU A 122 -14.17 17.72 -19.49
N GLU A 123 -15.27 18.48 -19.63
CA GLU A 123 -15.37 19.85 -19.11
C GLU A 123 -15.12 19.89 -17.61
N HIS A 124 -15.66 18.91 -16.88
CA HIS A 124 -15.46 18.84 -15.44
C HIS A 124 -14.01 18.52 -15.07
N LEU A 125 -13.39 17.51 -15.70
CA LEU A 125 -12.01 17.08 -15.42
C LEU A 125 -10.97 18.11 -15.90
N ASN A 126 -11.26 18.93 -16.91
CA ASN A 126 -10.35 19.98 -17.38
C ASN A 126 -10.12 21.11 -16.35
N ARG A 127 -10.95 21.17 -15.30
CA ARG A 127 -10.79 22.12 -14.17
C ARG A 127 -9.60 21.74 -13.28
N PHE A 128 -9.14 20.49 -13.33
CA PHE A 128 -8.15 19.93 -12.43
C PHE A 128 -6.80 19.71 -13.12
N HIS A 129 -5.72 19.71 -12.32
CA HIS A 129 -4.37 19.46 -12.80
C HIS A 129 -3.87 18.07 -12.41
N HIS A 130 -4.40 17.50 -11.33
CA HIS A 130 -3.96 16.25 -10.75
C HIS A 130 -5.13 15.27 -10.69
N LEU A 131 -4.82 14.00 -10.90
CA LEU A 131 -5.78 12.91 -10.80
C LEU A 131 -5.36 11.97 -9.68
N VAL A 132 -6.29 11.60 -8.82
CA VAL A 132 -6.12 10.60 -7.76
C VAL A 132 -7.07 9.45 -8.02
N THR A 133 -6.56 8.23 -8.06
CA THR A 133 -7.37 7.03 -8.28
C THR A 133 -6.92 5.89 -7.38
N PHE A 134 -7.68 4.81 -7.38
CA PHE A 134 -7.28 3.54 -6.79
C PHE A 134 -7.26 2.45 -7.88
N ASN A 135 -6.05 2.05 -8.34
CA ASN A 135 -5.83 1.16 -9.47
C ASN A 135 -6.25 1.73 -10.84
N GLY A 136 -6.62 2.99 -10.88
CA GLY A 136 -7.18 3.65 -12.07
C GLY A 136 -6.16 3.89 -13.19
N LYS A 137 -4.85 3.90 -12.88
CA LYS A 137 -3.81 3.95 -13.93
C LYS A 137 -3.89 2.76 -14.89
N ALA A 138 -4.29 1.60 -14.37
CA ALA A 138 -4.37 0.37 -15.15
C ALA A 138 -5.77 0.12 -15.73
N PHE A 139 -6.83 0.71 -15.18
CA PHE A 139 -8.23 0.42 -15.56
C PHE A 139 -9.01 1.66 -15.97
N ASP A 140 -9.38 2.53 -15.06
CA ASP A 140 -10.30 3.63 -15.27
C ASP A 140 -9.80 4.61 -16.32
N TRP A 141 -8.55 5.06 -16.17
CA TRP A 141 -7.98 6.08 -17.02
C TRP A 141 -7.79 5.61 -18.48
N PRO A 142 -7.19 4.43 -18.77
CA PRO A 142 -7.10 3.92 -20.14
C PRO A 142 -8.46 3.74 -20.81
N LEU A 143 -9.48 3.30 -20.05
CA LEU A 143 -10.81 3.15 -20.57
C LEU A 143 -11.45 4.50 -20.90
N LEU A 144 -11.33 5.47 -19.99
CA LEU A 144 -11.81 6.84 -20.22
C LEU A 144 -11.13 7.47 -21.45
N VAL A 145 -9.81 7.32 -21.59
CA VAL A 145 -9.07 7.77 -22.80
C VAL A 145 -9.61 7.11 -24.06
N THR A 146 -9.95 5.83 -24.01
CA THR A 146 -10.55 5.10 -25.13
C THR A 146 -11.91 5.72 -25.50
N ARG A 147 -12.78 6.04 -24.52
CA ARG A 147 -14.08 6.68 -24.76
C ARG A 147 -13.91 8.06 -25.40
N PHE A 148 -12.98 8.89 -24.89
CA PHE A 148 -12.65 10.18 -25.52
C PHE A 148 -12.18 10.01 -26.97
N THR A 149 -11.28 9.05 -27.22
CA THR A 149 -10.75 8.79 -28.57
C THR A 149 -11.86 8.40 -29.56
N LEU A 150 -12.79 7.51 -29.14
CA LEU A 150 -13.93 7.10 -29.95
C LEU A 150 -14.86 8.28 -30.28
N GLN A 151 -15.00 9.24 -29.36
CA GLN A 151 -15.76 10.49 -29.54
C GLN A 151 -14.92 11.60 -30.23
N ARG A 152 -13.70 11.27 -30.74
CA ARG A 152 -12.76 12.23 -31.36
C ARG A 152 -12.38 13.41 -30.47
N ARG A 153 -12.33 13.19 -29.16
CA ARG A 153 -11.93 14.17 -28.15
C ARG A 153 -10.56 13.84 -27.57
N ARG A 154 -9.91 14.81 -26.95
CA ARG A 154 -8.62 14.63 -26.27
C ARG A 154 -8.85 14.31 -24.80
N ALA A 155 -8.01 13.44 -24.24
CA ALA A 155 -8.04 13.15 -22.82
C ALA A 155 -7.72 14.43 -22.00
N PRO A 156 -8.42 14.66 -20.88
CA PRO A 156 -8.17 15.78 -19.97
C PRO A 156 -6.75 15.83 -19.44
N ARG A 157 -6.26 17.04 -19.14
CA ARG A 157 -4.89 17.24 -18.62
C ARG A 157 -4.67 16.63 -17.24
N ALA A 158 -5.70 16.51 -16.42
CA ALA A 158 -5.63 15.93 -15.08
C ALA A 158 -4.93 14.56 -15.04
N GLY A 159 -5.07 13.75 -16.10
CA GLY A 159 -4.41 12.45 -16.21
C GLY A 159 -2.89 12.49 -16.44
N GLN A 160 -2.31 13.65 -16.73
CA GLN A 160 -0.86 13.77 -16.91
C GLN A 160 -0.11 13.70 -15.59
N ASP A 161 -0.74 14.16 -14.50
CA ASP A 161 -0.17 14.13 -13.16
C ASP A 161 -1.08 13.29 -12.26
N HIS A 162 -0.83 11.99 -12.23
CA HIS A 162 -1.73 10.98 -11.73
C HIS A 162 -1.13 10.21 -10.54
N LEU A 163 -1.75 10.31 -9.38
CA LEU A 163 -1.47 9.53 -8.18
C LEU A 163 -2.41 8.32 -8.11
N ASP A 164 -1.86 7.12 -8.19
CA ASP A 164 -2.61 5.89 -7.96
C ASP A 164 -2.31 5.37 -6.55
N LEU A 165 -3.31 5.37 -5.68
CA LEU A 165 -3.19 5.03 -4.27
C LEU A 165 -2.98 3.53 -4.02
N LEU A 166 -3.21 2.64 -5.00
CA LEU A 166 -3.00 1.21 -4.84
C LEU A 166 -1.55 0.87 -4.51
N HIS A 167 -0.61 1.51 -5.21
CA HIS A 167 0.81 1.19 -5.05
C HIS A 167 1.39 1.59 -3.69
N PRO A 168 1.18 2.82 -3.18
CA PRO A 168 1.60 3.18 -1.83
C PRO A 168 0.87 2.36 -0.76
N SER A 169 -0.42 2.07 -0.93
CA SER A 169 -1.18 1.24 -0.01
C SER A 169 -0.60 -0.17 0.10
N ARG A 170 -0.31 -0.83 -1.03
CA ARG A 170 0.32 -2.15 -1.06
C ARG A 170 1.70 -2.16 -0.40
N ARG A 171 2.46 -1.07 -0.54
CA ARG A 171 3.80 -0.96 0.04
C ARG A 171 3.76 -0.99 1.56
N ILE A 172 2.75 -0.39 2.19
CA ILE A 172 2.62 -0.28 3.64
C ILE A 172 1.80 -1.45 4.21
N TRP A 173 0.67 -1.79 3.62
CA TRP A 173 -0.31 -2.68 4.27
C TRP A 173 -0.37 -4.11 3.77
N ARG A 174 0.32 -4.45 2.64
CA ARG A 174 0.25 -5.80 2.07
C ARG A 174 0.77 -6.90 3.01
N GLU A 175 1.78 -6.60 3.84
CA GLU A 175 2.34 -7.58 4.79
C GLU A 175 1.27 -7.98 5.84
N ARG A 176 0.40 -7.06 6.24
CA ARG A 176 -0.66 -7.29 7.21
C ARG A 176 -1.96 -7.79 6.57
N LEU A 177 -2.44 -7.08 5.53
CA LEU A 177 -3.79 -7.31 4.99
C LEU A 177 -3.83 -8.38 3.90
N GLN A 178 -2.69 -8.76 3.31
CA GLN A 178 -2.56 -9.68 2.17
C GLN A 178 -3.29 -9.19 0.90
N GLN A 179 -4.56 -8.79 1.03
CA GLN A 179 -5.33 -8.11 -0.01
C GLN A 179 -5.40 -6.61 0.29
N CYS A 180 -5.13 -5.79 -0.74
CA CYS A 180 -5.16 -4.35 -0.65
C CYS A 180 -6.12 -3.78 -1.70
N ASN A 181 -7.34 -4.32 -1.80
CA ASN A 181 -8.44 -3.65 -2.46
C ASN A 181 -9.00 -2.56 -1.53
N LEU A 182 -9.78 -1.64 -2.08
CA LEU A 182 -10.25 -0.46 -1.34
C LEU A 182 -11.08 -0.84 -0.10
N THR A 183 -11.99 -1.78 -0.24
CA THR A 183 -12.83 -2.29 0.88
C THR A 183 -11.99 -2.92 2.00
N SER A 184 -10.91 -3.66 1.67
CA SER A 184 -10.00 -4.22 2.67
C SER A 184 -9.23 -3.13 3.42
N LEU A 185 -8.87 -2.03 2.74
CA LEU A 185 -8.22 -0.87 3.34
C LEU A 185 -9.18 -0.05 4.19
N GLU A 186 -10.42 0.12 3.76
CA GLU A 186 -11.46 0.75 4.58
C GLU A 186 -11.62 0.02 5.92
N ARG A 187 -11.82 -1.30 5.89
CA ARG A 187 -11.98 -2.10 7.09
C ARG A 187 -10.71 -2.11 7.95
N GLY A 188 -9.56 -2.40 7.33
CA GLY A 188 -8.30 -2.65 8.03
C GLY A 188 -7.58 -1.39 8.49
N VAL A 189 -7.71 -0.29 7.75
CA VAL A 189 -6.95 0.95 7.97
C VAL A 189 -7.85 2.09 8.40
N LEU A 190 -8.92 2.37 7.66
CA LEU A 190 -9.84 3.46 7.95
C LEU A 190 -10.88 3.10 9.01
N LYS A 191 -11.00 1.83 9.40
CA LYS A 191 -12.00 1.34 10.37
C LYS A 191 -13.44 1.67 9.94
N PHE A 192 -13.67 1.56 8.65
CA PHE A 192 -14.97 1.77 8.03
C PHE A 192 -15.51 0.44 7.47
N GLU A 193 -16.75 0.12 7.79
CA GLU A 193 -17.46 -1.02 7.21
C GLU A 193 -18.65 -0.49 6.41
N ARG A 194 -18.77 -0.95 5.18
CA ARG A 194 -19.88 -0.62 4.30
C ARG A 194 -21.11 -1.44 4.72
N ASP A 195 -22.24 -0.79 4.91
CA ASP A 195 -23.51 -1.45 5.17
C ASP A 195 -24.28 -1.59 3.84
N GLY A 196 -24.66 -2.83 3.51
CA GLY A 196 -25.47 -3.11 2.31
C GLY A 196 -24.80 -2.82 0.97
N ASP A 197 -23.45 -2.78 0.90
CA ASP A 197 -22.73 -2.50 -0.34
C ASP A 197 -22.95 -3.61 -1.40
N VAL A 198 -23.08 -3.19 -2.66
CA VAL A 198 -23.24 -4.10 -3.78
C VAL A 198 -21.88 -4.69 -4.20
N PRO A 199 -21.76 -6.00 -4.38
CA PRO A 199 -20.53 -6.59 -4.91
C PRO A 199 -20.21 -6.02 -6.30
N GLY A 200 -19.00 -5.49 -6.49
CA GLY A 200 -18.59 -4.87 -7.76
C GLY A 200 -18.79 -5.75 -9.00
N ALA A 201 -18.70 -7.08 -8.85
CA ALA A 201 -18.99 -8.03 -9.92
C ALA A 201 -20.46 -8.02 -10.41
N LEU A 202 -21.39 -7.55 -9.60
CA LEU A 202 -22.82 -7.46 -9.95
C LEU A 202 -23.21 -6.11 -10.58
N ILE A 203 -22.39 -5.09 -10.43
CA ILE A 203 -22.68 -3.73 -10.90
C ILE A 203 -23.01 -3.67 -12.39
N PRO A 204 -22.26 -4.34 -13.31
CA PRO A 204 -22.61 -4.35 -14.72
C PRO A 204 -23.99 -4.95 -14.98
N GLN A 205 -24.37 -5.99 -14.25
CA GLN A 205 -25.67 -6.66 -14.41
C GLN A 205 -26.82 -5.72 -14.00
N LEU A 206 -26.66 -4.94 -12.92
CA LEU A 206 -27.67 -3.97 -12.47
C LEU A 206 -27.89 -2.87 -13.52
N TYR A 207 -26.83 -2.41 -14.17
CA TYR A 207 -26.94 -1.45 -15.25
C TYR A 207 -27.66 -2.04 -16.48
N PHE A 208 -27.38 -3.29 -16.89
CA PHE A 208 -28.11 -3.97 -17.97
C PHE A 208 -29.59 -4.18 -17.64
N GLN A 209 -29.91 -4.53 -16.41
CA GLN A 209 -31.32 -4.61 -15.95
C GLN A 209 -32.04 -3.28 -16.07
N TYR A 210 -31.37 -2.18 -15.68
CA TYR A 210 -31.89 -0.84 -15.87
C TYR A 210 -32.16 -0.51 -17.35
N LEU A 211 -31.21 -0.77 -18.24
CA LEU A 211 -31.37 -0.52 -19.68
C LEU A 211 -32.56 -1.30 -20.28
N GLN A 212 -32.82 -2.52 -19.82
CA GLN A 212 -33.91 -3.37 -20.30
C GLN A 212 -35.27 -2.95 -19.73
N SER A 213 -35.33 -2.65 -18.44
CA SER A 213 -36.59 -2.40 -17.75
C SER A 213 -36.99 -0.93 -17.66
N GLY A 214 -36.04 -0.01 -17.78
CA GLY A 214 -36.21 1.41 -17.49
C GLY A 214 -36.35 1.72 -15.99
N ASN A 215 -36.26 0.71 -15.11
CA ASN A 215 -36.34 0.90 -13.67
C ASN A 215 -34.95 1.23 -13.10
N SER A 216 -34.77 2.46 -12.61
CA SER A 216 -33.50 2.95 -12.04
C SER A 216 -33.30 2.63 -10.56
N SER A 217 -34.29 2.11 -9.83
CA SER A 217 -34.18 1.80 -8.41
C SER A 217 -33.00 0.87 -8.05
N PRO A 218 -32.64 -0.14 -8.85
CA PRO A 218 -31.47 -1.01 -8.58
C PRO A 218 -30.12 -0.29 -8.72
N LEU A 219 -30.08 0.94 -9.22
CA LEU A 219 -28.86 1.70 -9.43
C LEU A 219 -28.45 2.56 -8.22
N ASP A 220 -29.36 2.80 -7.28
CA ASP A 220 -29.04 3.58 -6.08
C ASP A 220 -27.86 2.97 -5.28
N PRO A 221 -27.80 1.64 -5.01
CA PRO A 221 -26.62 1.01 -4.41
C PRO A 221 -25.34 1.14 -5.25
N VAL A 222 -25.46 1.27 -6.58
CA VAL A 222 -24.28 1.43 -7.47
C VAL A 222 -23.70 2.85 -7.34
N LEU A 223 -24.57 3.86 -7.28
CA LEU A 223 -24.13 5.23 -7.01
C LEU A 223 -23.51 5.34 -5.63
N GLU A 224 -24.10 4.64 -4.65
CA GLU A 224 -23.57 4.58 -3.28
C GLU A 224 -22.19 3.94 -3.24
N HIS A 225 -21.99 2.81 -3.95
CA HIS A 225 -20.68 2.14 -4.08
C HIS A 225 -19.60 3.10 -4.58
N ASN A 226 -19.81 3.70 -5.75
CA ASN A 226 -18.88 4.68 -6.33
C ASN A 226 -18.66 5.90 -5.42
N ARG A 227 -19.72 6.37 -4.71
CA ARG A 227 -19.61 7.44 -3.72
C ARG A 227 -18.64 7.07 -2.60
N LEU A 228 -18.78 5.88 -2.04
CA LEU A 228 -17.92 5.40 -0.96
C LEU A 228 -16.47 5.24 -1.44
N ASP A 229 -16.24 4.79 -2.66
CA ASP A 229 -14.90 4.67 -3.24
C ASP A 229 -14.20 6.03 -3.34
N ILE A 230 -14.91 7.08 -3.76
CA ILE A 230 -14.36 8.43 -3.82
C ILE A 230 -14.01 8.97 -2.41
N LEU A 231 -14.90 8.81 -1.44
CA LEU A 231 -14.65 9.26 -0.05
C LEU A 231 -13.49 8.47 0.58
N ALA A 232 -13.45 7.16 0.36
CA ALA A 232 -12.37 6.30 0.83
C ALA A 232 -11.00 6.72 0.26
N MET A 233 -10.93 7.08 -1.02
CA MET A 233 -9.68 7.56 -1.63
C MET A 233 -9.19 8.86 -0.98
N ALA A 234 -10.07 9.83 -0.70
CA ALA A 234 -9.69 11.09 -0.05
C ALA A 234 -9.16 10.84 1.38
N ALA A 235 -9.89 10.06 2.18
CA ALA A 235 -9.48 9.67 3.52
C ALA A 235 -8.16 8.87 3.52
N LEU A 236 -8.01 7.94 2.58
CA LEU A 236 -6.80 7.11 2.44
C LEU A 236 -5.57 7.93 2.05
N ALA A 237 -5.72 8.93 1.17
CA ALA A 237 -4.63 9.84 0.81
C ALA A 237 -4.11 10.60 2.05
N GLY A 238 -5.01 11.13 2.87
CA GLY A 238 -4.68 11.79 4.15
C GLY A 238 -3.99 10.83 5.12
N ARG A 239 -4.51 9.61 5.27
CA ARG A 239 -3.92 8.60 6.15
C ARG A 239 -2.51 8.19 5.73
N LEU A 240 -2.30 7.98 4.43
CA LEU A 240 -0.98 7.70 3.87
C LEU A 240 0.01 8.85 4.14
N GLY A 241 -0.42 10.08 3.91
CA GLY A 241 0.40 11.27 4.17
C GLY A 241 0.80 11.40 5.62
N SER A 242 -0.15 11.23 6.56
CA SER A 242 0.10 11.25 8.00
C SER A 242 1.14 10.19 8.43
N ILE A 243 0.99 8.95 7.97
CA ILE A 243 1.90 7.85 8.30
C ILE A 243 3.31 8.09 7.74
N LEU A 244 3.41 8.63 6.52
CA LEU A 244 4.70 8.93 5.90
C LEU A 244 5.37 10.18 6.52
N SER A 245 4.59 11.10 7.10
CA SER A 245 5.11 12.28 7.80
C SER A 245 5.73 11.91 9.13
N ASP A 246 5.06 11.07 9.91
CA ASP A 246 5.51 10.60 11.21
C ASP A 246 5.08 9.15 11.45
N PRO A 247 5.91 8.19 11.04
CA PRO A 247 5.61 6.77 11.17
C PRO A 247 5.45 6.29 12.62
N LEU A 248 6.09 6.98 13.58
CA LEU A 248 6.10 6.57 14.99
C LEU A 248 4.99 7.21 15.81
N ALA A 249 4.46 8.36 15.40
CA ALA A 249 3.33 9.01 16.05
C ALA A 249 2.00 8.29 15.82
N ALA A 250 1.87 7.54 14.72
CA ALA A 250 0.65 6.81 14.40
C ALA A 250 0.57 5.50 15.20
N ASP A 251 -0.64 5.18 15.70
CA ASP A 251 -0.90 3.85 16.27
C ASP A 251 -1.03 2.82 15.14
N LEU A 252 0.12 2.22 14.79
CA LEU A 252 0.25 1.28 13.70
C LEU A 252 0.48 -0.13 14.22
N HIS A 253 -0.05 -1.10 13.48
CA HIS A 253 0.26 -2.52 13.66
C HIS A 253 1.75 -2.79 13.37
N ALA A 254 2.36 -3.73 14.08
CA ALA A 254 3.78 -4.06 13.91
C ALA A 254 4.18 -4.40 12.48
N ALA A 255 3.33 -5.10 11.73
CA ALA A 255 3.59 -5.41 10.32
C ALA A 255 3.59 -4.16 9.41
N ASP A 256 2.80 -3.13 9.75
CA ASP A 256 2.79 -1.86 9.03
C ASP A 256 4.07 -1.08 9.32
N LEU A 257 4.53 -1.05 10.59
CA LEU A 257 5.82 -0.47 10.99
C LEU A 257 6.99 -1.18 10.31
N TYR A 258 6.96 -2.50 10.22
CA TYR A 258 7.97 -3.26 9.45
C TYR A 258 8.00 -2.84 7.98
N SER A 259 6.82 -2.69 7.35
CA SER A 259 6.71 -2.27 5.96
C SER A 259 7.21 -0.83 5.74
N LEU A 260 6.94 0.07 6.70
CA LEU A 260 7.46 1.44 6.70
C LEU A 260 8.99 1.46 6.86
N GLY A 261 9.54 0.65 7.78
CA GLY A 261 10.99 0.50 7.90
C GLY A 261 11.64 0.05 6.60
N ARG A 262 11.02 -0.89 5.89
CA ARG A 262 11.45 -1.29 4.53
C ARG A 262 11.34 -0.15 3.52
N HIS A 263 10.31 0.66 3.62
CA HIS A 263 10.15 1.81 2.74
C HIS A 263 11.25 2.85 2.99
N CYS A 264 11.51 3.20 4.26
CA CYS A 264 12.60 4.10 4.65
C CYS A 264 13.98 3.56 4.21
N GLU A 265 14.20 2.24 4.31
CA GLU A 265 15.43 1.60 3.84
C GLU A 265 15.64 1.79 2.32
N LEU A 266 14.58 1.64 1.52
CA LEU A 266 14.61 1.84 0.07
C LEU A 266 14.85 3.31 -0.33
N GLU A 267 14.36 4.26 0.47
CA GLU A 267 14.58 5.71 0.28
C GLU A 267 15.94 6.17 0.84
N GLY A 268 16.73 5.26 1.45
CA GLY A 268 18.02 5.59 2.05
C GLY A 268 17.94 6.23 3.44
N GLU A 269 16.76 6.28 4.05
CA GLU A 269 16.46 6.89 5.35
C GLU A 269 16.74 5.91 6.48
N THR A 270 18.00 5.64 6.68
CA THR A 270 18.44 4.55 7.56
C THR A 270 18.01 4.70 9.02
N ARG A 271 18.06 5.94 9.56
CA ARG A 271 17.65 6.17 10.96
C ARG A 271 16.18 5.87 11.16
N ASP A 272 15.34 6.34 10.24
CA ASP A 272 13.90 6.12 10.28
C ASP A 272 13.58 4.63 10.07
N ALA A 273 14.34 3.94 9.20
CA ALA A 273 14.21 2.50 9.00
C ALA A 273 14.48 1.70 10.28
N ILE A 274 15.59 2.01 10.97
CA ILE A 274 15.94 1.37 12.25
C ILE A 274 14.85 1.64 13.29
N ALA A 275 14.44 2.90 13.46
CA ALA A 275 13.41 3.29 14.43
C ALA A 275 12.07 2.57 14.18
N CYS A 276 11.64 2.46 12.91
CA CYS A 276 10.45 1.69 12.55
C CYS A 276 10.58 0.19 12.87
N TYR A 277 11.75 -0.41 12.62
CA TYR A 277 11.97 -1.83 12.93
C TYR A 277 12.02 -2.09 14.43
N GLU A 278 12.66 -1.23 15.22
CA GLU A 278 12.68 -1.31 16.69
C GLU A 278 11.27 -1.13 17.29
N ALA A 279 10.53 -0.15 16.80
CA ALA A 279 9.13 0.04 17.18
C ALA A 279 8.25 -1.17 16.83
N ALA A 280 8.48 -1.81 15.68
CA ALA A 280 7.77 -3.02 15.31
C ALA A 280 8.11 -4.20 16.25
N LEU A 281 9.37 -4.33 16.68
CA LEU A 281 9.79 -5.37 17.63
C LEU A 281 9.21 -5.19 19.03
N SER A 282 8.90 -3.95 19.43
CA SER A 282 8.31 -3.67 20.74
C SER A 282 6.81 -3.99 20.80
N ARG A 283 6.16 -4.29 19.67
CA ARG A 283 4.74 -4.63 19.59
C ARG A 283 4.51 -6.12 19.74
N GLU A 284 3.44 -6.50 20.41
CA GLU A 284 3.05 -7.91 20.63
C GLU A 284 2.36 -8.51 19.38
N ASP A 285 1.82 -7.67 18.51
CA ASP A 285 1.05 -8.06 17.33
C ASP A 285 1.89 -8.36 16.08
N LEU A 286 3.23 -8.50 16.23
CA LEU A 286 4.13 -8.80 15.13
C LEU A 286 4.02 -10.27 14.69
N PRO A 287 3.59 -10.56 13.44
CA PRO A 287 3.49 -11.92 12.96
C PRO A 287 4.86 -12.63 12.95
N GLN A 288 4.90 -13.90 13.36
CA GLN A 288 6.15 -14.66 13.50
C GLN A 288 6.98 -14.71 12.20
N GLY A 289 6.33 -14.84 11.04
CA GLY A 289 7.01 -14.84 9.74
C GLY A 289 7.65 -13.48 9.42
N THR A 290 7.00 -12.38 9.78
CA THR A 290 7.49 -11.01 9.62
C THR A 290 8.62 -10.71 10.60
N GLN A 291 8.55 -11.24 11.81
CA GLN A 291 9.57 -11.08 12.84
C GLN A 291 10.94 -11.59 12.37
N VAL A 292 11.00 -12.76 11.72
CA VAL A 292 12.25 -13.30 11.18
C VAL A 292 12.85 -12.41 10.09
N LYS A 293 12.01 -11.87 9.20
CA LYS A 293 12.43 -10.92 8.16
C LYS A 293 12.97 -9.64 8.79
N LEU A 294 12.28 -9.11 9.79
CA LEU A 294 12.64 -7.89 10.49
C LEU A 294 14.00 -8.02 11.18
N TRP A 295 14.26 -9.09 11.92
CA TRP A 295 15.57 -9.31 12.57
C TRP A 295 16.71 -9.33 11.56
N ARG A 296 16.50 -9.94 10.39
CA ARG A 296 17.52 -9.96 9.33
C ARG A 296 17.79 -8.57 8.77
N ASN A 297 16.75 -7.79 8.49
CA ASN A 297 16.88 -6.44 7.96
C ASN A 297 17.58 -5.52 8.97
N LEU A 298 17.12 -5.53 10.22
CA LEU A 298 17.70 -4.73 11.29
C LEU A 298 19.19 -5.10 11.54
N SER A 299 19.51 -6.39 11.59
CA SER A 299 20.87 -6.86 11.68
C SER A 299 21.77 -6.38 10.52
N ALA A 300 21.24 -6.37 9.30
CA ALA A 300 21.96 -5.88 8.13
C ALA A 300 22.25 -4.37 8.21
N LEU A 301 21.27 -3.58 8.70
CA LEU A 301 21.43 -2.15 8.93
C LEU A 301 22.46 -1.85 10.02
N TYR A 302 22.38 -2.49 11.18
CA TYR A 302 23.36 -2.32 12.25
C TYR A 302 24.79 -2.61 11.75
N LYS A 303 24.99 -3.70 11.01
CA LYS A 303 26.29 -4.02 10.42
C LYS A 303 26.77 -2.96 9.44
N ARG A 304 25.90 -2.50 8.52
CA ARG A 304 26.21 -1.51 7.49
C ARG A 304 26.65 -0.19 8.11
N PHE A 305 26.01 0.21 9.20
CA PHE A 305 26.25 1.48 9.87
C PHE A 305 27.16 1.39 11.09
N ARG A 306 27.88 0.25 11.25
CA ARG A 306 28.86 0.04 12.30
C ARG A 306 28.30 0.11 13.72
N GLN A 307 27.03 -0.14 13.88
CA GLN A 307 26.37 -0.32 15.18
C GLN A 307 26.61 -1.76 15.65
N ASP A 308 27.91 -2.05 15.95
CA ASP A 308 28.35 -3.40 16.22
C ASP A 308 27.81 -3.93 17.56
N GLU A 309 27.60 -3.07 18.55
CA GLU A 309 27.05 -3.44 19.87
C GLU A 309 25.59 -3.86 19.75
N GLU A 310 24.77 -3.09 19.03
CA GLU A 310 23.37 -3.38 18.78
C GLU A 310 23.22 -4.67 17.97
N ALA A 311 24.05 -4.87 16.97
CA ALA A 311 24.06 -6.12 16.19
C ALA A 311 24.36 -7.34 17.06
N VAL A 312 25.38 -7.26 17.90
CA VAL A 312 25.79 -8.34 18.82
C VAL A 312 24.69 -8.60 19.85
N SER A 313 24.11 -7.55 20.44
CA SER A 313 22.98 -7.65 21.37
C SER A 313 21.79 -8.38 20.72
N LEU A 314 21.44 -8.00 19.49
CA LEU A 314 20.36 -8.64 18.73
C LEU A 314 20.67 -10.14 18.52
N TRP A 315 21.84 -10.50 18.00
CA TRP A 315 22.19 -11.90 17.74
C TRP A 315 22.23 -12.73 19.02
N ARG A 316 22.79 -12.21 20.14
CA ARG A 316 22.78 -12.89 21.43
C ARG A 316 21.36 -13.13 21.92
N THR A 317 20.49 -12.09 21.88
CA THR A 317 19.08 -12.23 22.26
C THR A 317 18.36 -13.33 21.46
N LEU A 318 18.60 -13.38 20.14
CA LEU A 318 18.01 -14.42 19.27
C LEU A 318 18.50 -15.83 19.63
N ILE A 319 19.75 -15.96 19.99
CA ILE A 319 20.38 -17.23 20.37
C ILE A 319 19.90 -17.67 21.75
N ASP A 320 20.02 -16.81 22.77
CA ASP A 320 19.75 -17.12 24.17
C ASP A 320 18.29 -17.44 24.41
N ARG A 321 17.39 -16.68 23.77
CA ARG A 321 15.93 -16.89 23.87
C ARG A 321 15.39 -17.91 22.85
N ARG A 322 16.24 -18.46 22.01
CA ARG A 322 15.86 -19.42 20.94
C ARG A 322 14.70 -18.92 20.06
N LEU A 323 14.70 -17.62 19.75
CA LEU A 323 13.62 -16.98 19.01
C LEU A 323 13.57 -17.36 17.53
N THR A 324 14.62 -17.98 17.01
CA THR A 324 14.68 -18.47 15.63
C THR A 324 15.26 -19.88 15.55
N GLY A 325 14.67 -20.71 14.72
CA GLY A 325 15.23 -22.03 14.40
C GLY A 325 16.38 -21.97 13.39
N SER A 326 16.77 -20.79 12.92
CA SER A 326 17.82 -20.61 11.91
C SER A 326 19.18 -20.41 12.56
N LEU A 327 20.23 -20.92 11.93
CA LEU A 327 21.62 -20.79 12.40
C LEU A 327 22.28 -19.46 12.05
N TRP A 328 21.59 -18.57 11.30
CA TRP A 328 22.21 -17.32 10.84
C TRP A 328 22.69 -16.38 11.98
N PRO A 329 22.02 -16.26 13.15
CA PRO A 329 22.53 -15.41 14.22
C PRO A 329 23.88 -15.89 14.75
N TYR A 330 24.05 -17.21 14.88
CA TYR A 330 25.33 -17.82 15.27
C TYR A 330 26.44 -17.53 14.25
N VAL A 331 26.12 -17.63 12.97
CA VAL A 331 27.08 -17.35 11.89
C VAL A 331 27.51 -15.88 11.92
N GLU A 332 26.57 -14.96 12.08
CA GLU A 332 26.89 -13.53 12.14
C GLU A 332 27.67 -13.16 13.41
N LEU A 333 27.30 -13.70 14.56
CA LEU A 333 28.02 -13.49 15.82
C LEU A 333 29.43 -14.09 15.76
N ALA A 334 29.60 -15.28 15.20
CA ALA A 334 30.91 -15.87 15.00
C ALA A 334 31.80 -15.05 14.06
N LYS A 335 31.26 -14.52 12.95
CA LYS A 335 31.97 -13.60 12.06
C LYS A 335 32.41 -12.33 12.77
N TYR A 336 31.56 -11.76 13.60
CA TYR A 336 31.89 -10.57 14.38
C TYR A 336 33.08 -10.84 15.31
N TYR A 337 33.02 -11.91 16.11
CA TYR A 337 34.14 -12.26 17.00
C TYR A 337 35.42 -12.58 16.25
N GLU A 338 35.37 -13.33 15.14
CA GLU A 338 36.52 -13.68 14.34
C GLU A 338 37.22 -12.50 13.68
N HIS A 339 36.43 -11.54 13.12
CA HIS A 339 36.96 -10.52 12.23
C HIS A 339 36.99 -9.11 12.81
N ARG A 340 36.04 -8.78 13.72
CA ARG A 340 35.87 -7.45 14.31
C ARG A 340 36.48 -7.39 15.70
N ALA A 341 35.96 -8.17 16.62
CA ALA A 341 36.44 -8.23 17.99
C ALA A 341 37.81 -8.94 18.10
N ARG A 342 38.19 -9.75 17.10
CA ARG A 342 39.41 -10.59 17.07
C ARG A 342 39.50 -11.53 18.26
N ASP A 343 38.36 -11.92 18.82
CA ASP A 343 38.25 -12.90 19.88
C ASP A 343 37.96 -14.28 19.28
N LEU A 344 39.07 -15.03 19.00
CA LEU A 344 38.97 -16.34 18.37
C LEU A 344 38.31 -17.36 19.30
N GLU A 345 38.47 -17.21 20.61
CA GLU A 345 37.90 -18.15 21.58
C GLU A 345 36.37 -17.99 21.65
N ALA A 346 35.85 -16.75 21.75
CA ALA A 346 34.41 -16.47 21.67
C ALA A 346 33.83 -16.92 20.32
N ALA A 347 34.56 -16.71 19.21
CA ALA A 347 34.16 -17.21 17.90
C ALA A 347 34.02 -18.75 17.87
N ARG A 348 34.99 -19.48 18.43
CA ARG A 348 34.98 -20.93 18.56
C ARG A 348 33.77 -21.43 19.36
N GLN A 349 33.53 -20.81 20.52
CA GLN A 349 32.37 -21.15 21.39
C GLN A 349 31.05 -21.02 20.65
N VAL A 350 30.81 -19.88 19.97
CA VAL A 350 29.57 -19.63 19.20
C VAL A 350 29.43 -20.68 18.09
N VAL A 351 30.50 -21.05 17.39
CA VAL A 351 30.40 -22.06 16.33
C VAL A 351 30.07 -23.46 16.88
N ARG A 352 30.65 -23.84 18.05
CA ARG A 352 30.29 -25.09 18.73
C ARG A 352 28.81 -25.12 19.13
N LEU A 353 28.30 -24.05 19.73
CA LEU A 353 26.89 -23.95 20.06
C LEU A 353 25.99 -24.06 18.82
N ALA A 354 26.40 -23.45 17.69
CA ALA A 354 25.66 -23.56 16.43
C ALA A 354 25.59 -25.00 15.93
N LEU A 355 26.70 -25.74 16.02
CA LEU A 355 26.75 -27.14 15.60
C LEU A 355 25.91 -28.04 16.50
N GLU A 356 25.92 -27.82 17.82
CA GLU A 356 25.07 -28.55 18.78
C GLU A 356 23.59 -28.33 18.48
N GLN A 357 23.18 -27.08 18.27
CA GLN A 357 21.80 -26.73 17.89
C GLN A 357 21.41 -27.39 16.56
N ALA A 358 22.30 -27.40 15.59
CA ALA A 358 22.04 -28.01 14.29
C ALA A 358 21.86 -29.53 14.37
N VAL A 359 22.69 -30.22 15.17
CA VAL A 359 22.54 -31.66 15.41
C VAL A 359 21.23 -31.97 16.10
N THR A 360 20.90 -31.25 17.17
CA THR A 360 19.63 -31.40 17.90
C THR A 360 18.42 -31.21 16.99
N ARG A 361 18.41 -30.14 16.20
CA ARG A 361 17.34 -29.84 15.25
C ARG A 361 17.21 -30.93 14.18
N ARG A 362 18.33 -31.40 13.64
CA ARG A 362 18.36 -32.47 12.62
C ARG A 362 17.73 -33.75 13.16
N THR A 363 18.09 -34.13 14.37
CA THR A 363 17.54 -35.33 15.03
C THR A 363 16.04 -35.21 15.25
N LEU A 364 15.58 -34.05 15.74
CA LEU A 364 14.15 -33.79 16.02
C LEU A 364 13.29 -33.73 14.74
N LEU A 365 13.80 -33.10 13.68
CA LEU A 365 13.05 -32.87 12.43
C LEU A 365 13.36 -33.89 11.32
N ARG A 366 14.20 -34.89 11.58
CA ARG A 366 14.61 -35.91 10.61
C ARG A 366 15.13 -35.34 9.30
N LEU A 367 15.93 -34.24 9.37
CA LEU A 367 16.46 -33.57 8.20
C LEU A 367 17.63 -34.32 7.56
N PRO A 368 17.87 -34.14 6.24
CA PRO A 368 19.01 -34.77 5.54
C PRO A 368 20.36 -34.45 6.15
N ALA A 369 21.36 -35.29 5.86
CA ALA A 369 22.73 -35.12 6.36
C ALA A 369 23.46 -33.92 5.76
N ASP A 370 23.12 -33.54 4.53
CA ASP A 370 23.82 -32.54 3.74
C ASP A 370 23.18 -31.18 3.91
N ASP A 371 23.63 -30.44 4.92
CA ASP A 371 23.26 -29.03 5.12
C ASP A 371 24.52 -28.17 4.85
N PRO A 372 24.54 -27.35 3.79
CA PRO A 372 25.66 -26.49 3.43
C PRO A 372 26.11 -25.57 4.57
N VAL A 373 25.16 -25.12 5.42
CA VAL A 373 25.47 -24.27 6.58
C VAL A 373 26.26 -25.04 7.63
N LEU A 374 25.93 -26.30 7.84
CA LEU A 374 26.67 -27.17 8.77
C LEU A 374 28.10 -27.40 8.31
N GLU A 375 28.30 -27.61 7.01
CA GLU A 375 29.63 -27.79 6.45
C GLU A 375 30.48 -26.53 6.58
N ASP A 376 29.88 -25.34 6.32
CA ASP A 376 30.59 -24.07 6.52
C ASP A 376 30.99 -23.86 7.98
N LEU A 377 30.09 -24.15 8.93
CA LEU A 377 30.37 -24.07 10.36
C LEU A 377 31.53 -25.05 10.77
N ARG A 378 31.55 -26.27 10.27
CA ARG A 378 32.64 -27.21 10.53
C ARG A 378 33.98 -26.73 9.97
N ARG A 379 34.00 -26.23 8.76
CA ARG A 379 35.19 -25.61 8.15
C ARG A 379 35.66 -24.41 8.96
N ARG A 380 34.74 -23.58 9.43
CA ARG A 380 35.05 -22.45 10.29
C ARG A 380 35.63 -22.88 11.63
N LEU A 381 35.04 -23.87 12.27
CA LEU A 381 35.56 -24.43 13.54
C LEU A 381 37.00 -24.92 13.37
N SER A 382 37.27 -25.73 12.37
CA SER A 382 38.62 -26.28 12.05
C SER A 382 39.66 -25.17 11.80
N ARG A 383 39.25 -24.09 11.12
CA ARG A 383 40.11 -22.92 10.90
C ARG A 383 40.38 -22.14 12.21
N LEU A 384 39.38 -21.94 13.07
CA LEU A 384 39.54 -21.27 14.35
C LEU A 384 40.46 -22.05 15.28
N GLU A 385 40.29 -23.36 15.39
CA GLU A 385 41.13 -24.23 16.22
C GLU A 385 42.58 -24.19 15.79
N ARG A 386 42.85 -24.22 14.49
CA ARG A 386 44.24 -24.08 13.96
C ARG A 386 44.84 -22.73 14.32
N ARG A 387 44.06 -21.63 14.20
CA ARG A 387 44.53 -20.28 14.53
C ARG A 387 44.80 -20.11 16.03
N LEU A 388 43.98 -20.70 16.90
CA LEU A 388 44.19 -20.70 18.35
C LEU A 388 45.46 -21.49 18.72
N ALA A 389 45.63 -22.69 18.20
CA ALA A 389 46.84 -23.52 18.45
C ALA A 389 48.13 -22.79 18.01
N LEU A 390 48.10 -22.11 16.85
CA LEU A 390 49.24 -21.31 16.41
C LEU A 390 49.50 -20.09 17.32
N ALA A 391 48.46 -19.46 17.86
CA ALA A 391 48.61 -18.34 18.80
C ALA A 391 49.22 -18.82 20.14
N GLU A 392 48.75 -19.96 20.65
CA GLU A 392 49.31 -20.59 21.87
C GLU A 392 50.79 -21.00 21.69
N ALA A 393 51.10 -21.64 20.55
CA ALA A 393 52.49 -22.03 20.25
C ALA A 393 53.43 -20.82 20.11
N ARG A 394 52.94 -19.67 19.62
CA ARG A 394 53.73 -18.42 19.58
C ARG A 394 53.94 -17.83 20.96
N LYS A 395 52.90 -17.82 21.83
CA LYS A 395 53.05 -17.40 23.23
C LYS A 395 54.06 -18.27 24.01
N ALA A 396 54.01 -19.57 23.81
CA ALA A 396 54.94 -20.52 24.46
C ALA A 396 56.42 -20.39 23.97
N ARG A 397 56.66 -19.88 22.76
CA ARG A 397 58.00 -19.65 22.20
C ARG A 397 58.56 -18.27 22.50
N GLY A 398 57.72 -17.33 22.91
CA GLY A 398 58.13 -15.96 23.25
C GLY A 398 58.21 -15.68 24.75
N ALA A 399 57.87 -16.66 25.62
CA ALA A 399 58.12 -16.72 27.03
C ALA A 399 59.33 -17.60 27.32
#